data_f65129114d28b9893829e2dd4c5ce529
#
_entry.id   f65129114d28b9893829e2dd4c5ce529
#
_cell.length_a   1.000
_cell.length_b   1.000
_cell.length_c   1.000
_cell.angle_alpha   90.00
_cell.angle_beta   90.00
_cell.angle_gamma   90.00
#
_symmetry.space_group_name_H-M   'P 1'
#
loop_
_entity.id
_entity.type
_entity.pdbx_description
1 polymer ?
#
loop_
_entity_poly.entity_id
_entity_poly.type
_entity_poly.pdbx_seq_one_letter_code
_entity_poly.pdbx_strand_id
1 'polypeptide(L)'
;SLAGRIEGISSGHFIIIGARPNTGKTSFHASTIASPKGFAEQGAKCMVLCNEEEYVRVAERYLCAAASMDTDEIKSNYALAAARYKKVRDQISMFDSTGKDLGWVENIIKHSKPDIVVLDMGDKFALKTSDKSDVYLKAAAIHARNIAKKYDCAIIWMSQLSADAQDKVYLDQSMLEGSKTGKAA
;
A
#
# COMPACT_ATOMS: atom_id res chain seq x y z
N SER A 1 -11.96 4.45 -19.69
CA SER A 1 -11.40 3.57 -18.66
C SER A 1 -9.89 3.79 -18.55
N LEU A 2 -9.32 3.62 -17.37
CA LEU A 2 -7.86 3.70 -17.16
C LEU A 2 -7.10 2.54 -17.86
N ALA A 3 -7.76 1.44 -18.12
CA ALA A 3 -7.17 0.22 -18.68
C ALA A 3 -6.46 0.39 -20.05
N GLY A 4 -6.75 1.44 -20.80
CA GLY A 4 -6.04 1.74 -22.06
C GLY A 4 -4.96 2.83 -21.92
N ARG A 5 -4.70 3.33 -20.71
CA ARG A 5 -3.77 4.46 -20.47
C ARG A 5 -2.67 4.14 -19.46
N ILE A 6 -2.78 3.03 -18.73
CA ILE A 6 -1.82 2.59 -17.73
C ILE A 6 -1.41 1.17 -18.10
N GLU A 7 -0.13 0.96 -18.30
CA GLU A 7 0.43 -0.39 -18.35
C GLU A 7 0.13 -1.13 -17.04
N GLY A 8 -0.06 -2.43 -17.10
CA GLY A 8 -0.28 -3.25 -15.92
C GLY A 8 0.88 -3.14 -14.91
N ILE A 9 0.62 -3.52 -13.67
CA ILE A 9 1.68 -3.61 -12.66
C ILE A 9 2.56 -4.81 -12.99
N SER A 10 3.85 -4.60 -13.09
CA SER A 10 4.85 -5.63 -13.35
C SER A 10 6.01 -5.53 -12.35
N SER A 11 6.81 -6.58 -12.30
CA SER A 11 8.03 -6.65 -11.48
C SER A 11 8.92 -5.42 -11.69
N GLY A 12 9.55 -4.98 -10.62
CA GLY A 12 10.42 -3.81 -10.60
C GLY A 12 9.70 -2.46 -10.63
N HIS A 13 8.36 -2.45 -10.69
CA HIS A 13 7.60 -1.20 -10.63
C HIS A 13 7.56 -0.63 -9.22
N PHE A 14 7.70 0.69 -9.14
CA PHE A 14 7.47 1.46 -7.92
C PHE A 14 6.34 2.47 -8.19
N ILE A 15 5.26 2.35 -7.42
CA ILE A 15 4.02 3.08 -7.62
C ILE A 15 3.71 3.87 -6.34
N ILE A 16 3.50 5.18 -6.47
CA ILE A 16 3.04 6.00 -5.36
C ILE A 16 1.55 6.28 -5.55
N ILE A 17 0.77 6.01 -4.51
CA ILE A 17 -0.66 6.32 -4.46
C ILE A 17 -0.89 7.32 -3.34
N GLY A 18 -1.13 8.57 -3.74
CA GLY A 18 -1.48 9.65 -2.83
C GLY A 18 -2.98 9.73 -2.59
N ALA A 19 -3.39 9.85 -1.34
CA ALA A 19 -4.79 10.04 -0.98
C ALA A 19 -4.93 10.95 0.25
N ARG A 20 -6.06 11.65 0.35
CA ARG A 20 -6.39 12.42 1.55
C ARG A 20 -6.63 11.49 2.74
N PRO A 21 -6.52 11.98 3.98
CA PRO A 21 -6.95 11.22 5.16
C PRO A 21 -8.39 10.73 5.00
N ASN A 22 -8.66 9.53 5.48
CA ASN A 22 -10.01 8.93 5.51
C ASN A 22 -10.72 8.80 4.14
N THR A 23 -9.99 8.81 3.04
CA THR A 23 -10.56 8.64 1.68
C THR A 23 -10.48 7.22 1.15
N GLY A 24 -10.15 6.24 2.00
CA GLY A 24 -10.21 4.83 1.65
C GLY A 24 -8.93 4.24 1.08
N LYS A 25 -7.73 4.76 1.42
CA LYS A 25 -6.43 4.19 1.02
C LYS A 25 -6.35 2.68 1.29
N THR A 26 -6.62 2.28 2.53
CA THR A 26 -6.55 0.88 2.97
C THR A 26 -7.59 0.03 2.25
N SER A 27 -8.80 0.55 2.05
CA SER A 27 -9.85 -0.13 1.27
C SER A 27 -9.48 -0.29 -0.19
N PHE A 28 -8.76 0.69 -0.76
CA PHE A 28 -8.28 0.63 -2.14
C PHE A 28 -7.29 -0.53 -2.33
N HIS A 29 -6.23 -0.61 -1.52
CA HIS A 29 -5.26 -1.70 -1.69
C HIS A 29 -5.84 -3.05 -1.27
N ALA A 30 -6.73 -3.12 -0.27
CA ALA A 30 -7.43 -4.34 0.10
C ALA A 30 -8.28 -4.86 -1.07
N SER A 31 -9.03 -3.97 -1.73
CA SER A 31 -9.83 -4.30 -2.91
C SER A 31 -8.95 -4.73 -4.10
N THR A 32 -7.86 -4.01 -4.37
CA THR A 32 -6.96 -4.32 -5.48
C THR A 32 -6.28 -5.70 -5.31
N ILE A 33 -5.98 -6.08 -4.08
CA ILE A 33 -5.27 -7.34 -3.78
C ILE A 33 -6.25 -8.50 -3.59
N ALA A 34 -7.25 -8.34 -2.72
CA ALA A 34 -8.03 -9.47 -2.20
C ALA A 34 -9.40 -9.68 -2.87
N SER A 35 -9.94 -8.67 -3.58
CA SER A 35 -11.25 -8.83 -4.24
C SER A 35 -11.22 -9.90 -5.33
N PRO A 36 -12.37 -10.41 -5.77
CA PRO A 36 -12.46 -11.27 -6.95
C PRO A 36 -11.77 -10.64 -8.16
N LYS A 37 -10.90 -11.40 -8.81
CA LYS A 37 -9.97 -10.95 -9.88
C LYS A 37 -8.86 -10.00 -9.42
N GLY A 38 -8.70 -9.80 -8.11
CA GLY A 38 -7.55 -9.09 -7.53
C GLY A 38 -6.24 -9.85 -7.69
N PHE A 39 -5.13 -9.24 -7.34
CA PHE A 39 -3.81 -9.82 -7.56
C PHE A 39 -3.61 -11.17 -6.86
N ALA A 40 -4.13 -11.34 -5.64
CA ALA A 40 -4.01 -12.60 -4.90
C ALA A 40 -4.79 -13.74 -5.57
N GLU A 41 -5.97 -13.47 -6.13
CA GLU A 41 -6.74 -14.49 -6.87
C GLU A 41 -6.05 -14.85 -8.20
N GLN A 42 -5.28 -13.94 -8.78
CA GLN A 42 -4.44 -14.20 -9.96
C GLN A 42 -3.14 -14.96 -9.61
N GLY A 43 -2.92 -15.29 -8.34
CA GLY A 43 -1.78 -16.08 -7.87
C GLY A 43 -0.57 -15.27 -7.42
N ALA A 44 -0.64 -13.93 -7.42
CA ALA A 44 0.46 -13.10 -6.95
C ALA A 44 0.63 -13.20 -5.42
N LYS A 45 1.85 -13.37 -4.97
CA LYS A 45 2.22 -13.31 -3.54
C LYS A 45 2.28 -11.86 -3.11
N CYS A 46 1.31 -11.43 -2.31
CA CYS A 46 1.16 -10.07 -1.86
C CYS A 46 1.60 -9.93 -0.39
N MET A 47 2.47 -8.97 -0.13
CA MET A 47 2.93 -8.61 1.21
C MET A 47 2.38 -7.23 1.58
N VAL A 48 1.76 -7.11 2.74
CA VAL A 48 1.20 -5.86 3.24
C VAL A 48 1.88 -5.48 4.55
N LEU A 49 2.53 -4.34 4.57
CA LEU A 49 3.25 -3.80 5.72
C LEU A 49 2.46 -2.63 6.28
N CYS A 50 1.82 -2.86 7.44
CA CYS A 50 0.93 -1.91 8.10
C CYS A 50 1.68 -1.15 9.20
N ASN A 51 1.64 0.17 9.20
CA ASN A 51 2.21 1.02 10.24
C ASN A 51 1.35 2.25 10.59
N GLU A 52 0.13 2.32 10.05
CA GLU A 52 -0.84 3.39 10.31
C GLU A 52 -2.01 2.90 11.15
N GLU A 53 -2.70 1.87 10.69
CA GLU A 53 -3.83 1.25 11.39
C GLU A 53 -3.39 -0.05 12.08
N GLU A 54 -4.15 -0.44 13.10
CA GLU A 54 -3.99 -1.76 13.71
C GLU A 54 -4.17 -2.87 12.68
N TYR A 55 -3.27 -3.80 12.68
CA TYR A 55 -3.24 -4.96 11.78
C TYR A 55 -4.59 -5.67 11.66
N VAL A 56 -5.34 -5.82 12.77
CA VAL A 56 -6.65 -6.49 12.78
C VAL A 56 -7.65 -5.75 11.90
N ARG A 57 -7.70 -4.42 11.97
CA ARG A 57 -8.60 -3.60 11.15
C ARG A 57 -8.28 -3.68 9.67
N VAL A 58 -6.99 -3.73 9.34
CA VAL A 58 -6.58 -3.94 7.95
C VAL A 58 -7.02 -5.32 7.47
N ALA A 59 -6.82 -6.37 8.29
CA ALA A 59 -7.24 -7.73 7.95
C ALA A 59 -8.76 -7.85 7.75
N GLU A 60 -9.58 -7.15 8.54
CA GLU A 60 -11.03 -7.07 8.33
C GLU A 60 -11.38 -6.49 6.96
N ARG A 61 -10.71 -5.42 6.51
CA ARG A 61 -10.95 -4.84 5.18
C ARG A 61 -10.58 -5.82 4.06
N TYR A 62 -9.54 -6.61 4.25
CA TYR A 62 -9.17 -7.66 3.31
C TYR A 62 -10.21 -8.79 3.25
N LEU A 63 -10.77 -9.17 4.39
CA LEU A 63 -11.89 -10.11 4.44
C LEU A 63 -13.13 -9.55 3.73
N CYS A 64 -13.49 -8.29 3.98
CA CYS A 64 -14.60 -7.60 3.30
C CYS A 64 -14.37 -7.58 1.78
N ALA A 65 -13.17 -7.22 1.34
CA ALA A 65 -12.82 -7.16 -0.08
C ALA A 65 -12.90 -8.53 -0.76
N ALA A 66 -12.31 -9.56 -0.14
CA ALA A 66 -12.33 -10.93 -0.67
C ALA A 66 -13.74 -11.53 -0.71
N ALA A 67 -14.54 -11.22 0.30
CA ALA A 67 -15.92 -11.69 0.38
C ALA A 67 -16.87 -10.88 -0.51
N SER A 68 -16.48 -9.69 -0.97
CA SER A 68 -17.38 -8.70 -1.57
C SER A 68 -18.60 -8.46 -0.69
N MET A 69 -18.37 -8.23 0.59
CA MET A 69 -19.35 -8.03 1.64
C MET A 69 -18.92 -6.88 2.55
N ASP A 70 -19.88 -6.17 3.11
CA ASP A 70 -19.62 -5.25 4.21
C ASP A 70 -19.51 -5.99 5.56
N THR A 71 -19.19 -5.25 6.61
CA THR A 71 -18.99 -5.82 7.95
C THR A 71 -20.26 -6.48 8.52
N ASP A 72 -21.43 -5.95 8.24
CA ASP A 72 -22.71 -6.48 8.77
C ASP A 72 -23.15 -7.72 7.97
N GLU A 73 -22.92 -7.72 6.66
CA GLU A 73 -23.10 -8.90 5.82
C GLU A 73 -22.19 -10.05 6.25
N ILE A 74 -20.92 -9.75 6.61
CA ILE A 74 -19.98 -10.75 7.13
C ILE A 74 -20.45 -11.35 8.44
N LYS A 75 -20.94 -10.54 9.39
CA LYS A 75 -21.49 -11.03 10.67
C LYS A 75 -22.63 -12.01 10.44
N SER A 76 -23.47 -11.72 9.45
CA SER A 76 -24.64 -12.55 9.12
C SER A 76 -24.29 -13.80 8.31
N ASN A 77 -23.17 -13.77 7.56
CA ASN A 77 -22.77 -14.81 6.60
C ASN A 77 -21.29 -15.19 6.75
N TYR A 78 -20.81 -15.31 7.97
CA TYR A 78 -19.38 -15.54 8.26
C TYR A 78 -18.79 -16.75 7.53
N ALA A 79 -19.50 -17.88 7.49
CA ALA A 79 -19.02 -19.08 6.82
C ALA A 79 -18.75 -18.89 5.32
N LEU A 80 -19.62 -18.12 4.65
CA LEU A 80 -19.44 -17.76 3.23
C LEU A 80 -18.28 -16.80 3.04
N ALA A 81 -18.16 -15.78 3.88
CA ALA A 81 -17.05 -14.84 3.85
C ALA A 81 -15.71 -15.54 4.06
N ALA A 82 -15.62 -16.42 5.07
CA ALA A 82 -14.43 -17.22 5.34
C ALA A 82 -14.05 -18.14 4.17
N ALA A 83 -15.04 -18.79 3.54
CA ALA A 83 -14.82 -19.65 2.37
C ALA A 83 -14.29 -18.87 1.16
N ARG A 84 -14.78 -17.63 0.95
CA ARG A 84 -14.27 -16.73 -0.12
C ARG A 84 -12.85 -16.26 0.19
N TYR A 85 -12.58 -15.81 1.42
CA TYR A 85 -11.26 -15.38 1.85
C TYR A 85 -10.21 -16.50 1.77
N LYS A 86 -10.59 -17.73 2.09
CA LYS A 86 -9.70 -18.90 1.98
C LYS A 86 -9.06 -19.05 0.60
N LYS A 87 -9.72 -18.59 -0.48
CA LYS A 87 -9.19 -18.67 -1.84
C LYS A 87 -7.96 -17.81 -2.07
N VAL A 88 -7.80 -16.72 -1.32
CA VAL A 88 -6.74 -15.72 -1.53
C VAL A 88 -5.80 -15.57 -0.34
N ARG A 89 -6.19 -16.01 0.87
CA ARG A 89 -5.44 -15.75 2.11
C ARG A 89 -4.01 -16.28 2.08
N ASP A 90 -3.78 -17.41 1.42
CA ASP A 90 -2.46 -18.05 1.39
C ASP A 90 -1.49 -17.30 0.44
N GLN A 91 -2.01 -16.38 -0.38
CA GLN A 91 -1.25 -15.45 -1.21
C GLN A 91 -1.00 -14.10 -0.51
N ILE A 92 -1.55 -13.87 0.68
CA ILE A 92 -1.50 -12.58 1.36
C ILE A 92 -0.78 -12.74 2.69
N SER A 93 0.35 -12.06 2.83
CA SER A 93 1.09 -11.94 4.09
C SER A 93 0.96 -10.53 4.63
N MET A 94 0.55 -10.38 5.89
CA MET A 94 0.43 -9.09 6.55
C MET A 94 1.35 -9.02 7.75
N PHE A 95 2.00 -7.86 7.94
CA PHE A 95 2.91 -7.63 9.06
C PHE A 95 2.65 -6.27 9.68
N ASP A 96 2.64 -6.21 11.01
CA ASP A 96 2.81 -4.96 11.72
C ASP A 96 4.26 -4.48 11.53
N SER A 97 4.39 -3.32 10.93
CA SER A 97 5.68 -2.71 10.62
C SER A 97 5.89 -1.38 11.35
N THR A 98 5.16 -1.17 12.44
CA THR A 98 5.30 0.02 13.28
C THR A 98 6.73 0.17 13.76
N GLY A 99 7.33 1.34 13.56
CA GLY A 99 8.71 1.65 13.94
C GLY A 99 9.79 0.93 13.12
N LYS A 100 9.43 0.22 12.06
CA LYS A 100 10.39 -0.39 11.15
C LYS A 100 10.84 0.60 10.07
N ASP A 101 12.02 0.34 9.49
CA ASP A 101 12.60 1.15 8.41
C ASP A 101 12.70 0.38 7.10
N LEU A 102 13.14 1.05 6.04
CA LEU A 102 13.32 0.44 4.72
C LEU A 102 14.39 -0.66 4.70
N GLY A 103 15.37 -0.65 5.60
CA GLY A 103 16.33 -1.75 5.73
C GLY A 103 15.66 -3.03 6.22
N TRP A 104 14.73 -2.91 7.18
CA TRP A 104 13.90 -4.03 7.61
C TRP A 104 12.97 -4.50 6.49
N VAL A 105 12.35 -3.56 5.74
CA VAL A 105 11.51 -3.89 4.58
C VAL A 105 12.31 -4.67 3.53
N GLU A 106 13.51 -4.21 3.19
CA GLU A 106 14.39 -4.91 2.25
C GLU A 106 14.71 -6.33 2.71
N ASN A 107 15.02 -6.49 4.01
CA ASN A 107 15.34 -7.80 4.56
C ASN A 107 14.16 -8.79 4.47
N ILE A 108 12.95 -8.36 4.80
CA ILE A 108 11.77 -9.24 4.73
C ILE A 108 11.41 -9.60 3.28
N ILE A 109 11.53 -8.67 2.33
CA ILE A 109 11.35 -8.91 0.90
C ILE A 109 12.33 -9.95 0.39
N LYS A 110 13.61 -9.83 0.75
CA LYS A 110 14.67 -10.78 0.37
C LYS A 110 14.32 -12.22 0.76
N HIS A 111 13.75 -12.43 1.95
CA HIS A 111 13.44 -13.76 2.46
C HIS A 111 12.10 -14.29 1.96
N SER A 112 11.08 -13.46 1.87
CA SER A 112 9.71 -13.88 1.51
C SER A 112 9.44 -13.90 0.01
N LYS A 113 10.25 -13.16 -0.78
CA LYS A 113 10.14 -13.06 -2.25
C LYS A 113 8.70 -12.83 -2.72
N PRO A 114 8.05 -11.74 -2.30
CA PRO A 114 6.72 -11.38 -2.76
C PRO A 114 6.77 -10.85 -4.20
N ASP A 115 5.65 -10.98 -4.92
CA ASP A 115 5.47 -10.33 -6.22
C ASP A 115 5.04 -8.87 -6.06
N ILE A 116 4.23 -8.59 -5.03
CA ILE A 116 3.69 -7.26 -4.73
C ILE A 116 3.88 -6.94 -3.25
N VAL A 117 4.37 -5.73 -2.96
CA VAL A 117 4.53 -5.21 -1.60
C VAL A 117 3.75 -3.91 -1.47
N VAL A 118 2.88 -3.82 -0.47
CA VAL A 118 2.19 -2.59 -0.09
C VAL A 118 2.82 -2.03 1.18
N LEU A 119 3.23 -0.77 1.12
CA LEU A 119 3.71 0.00 2.27
C LEU A 119 2.61 0.96 2.71
N ASP A 120 1.86 0.63 3.76
CA ASP A 120 0.74 1.41 4.28
C ASP A 120 1.02 1.91 5.71
N MET A 121 1.61 3.12 5.85
CA MET A 121 1.99 4.17 4.90
C MET A 121 3.49 4.15 4.58
N GLY A 122 3.82 4.30 3.32
CA GLY A 122 5.21 4.35 2.87
C GLY A 122 6.01 5.47 3.53
N ASP A 123 5.42 6.65 3.69
CA ASP A 123 6.07 7.84 4.26
C ASP A 123 6.61 7.60 5.68
N LYS A 124 6.00 6.69 6.45
CA LYS A 124 6.44 6.37 7.81
C LYS A 124 7.70 5.48 7.87
N PHE A 125 8.04 4.77 6.79
CA PHE A 125 9.28 4.00 6.71
C PHE A 125 10.52 4.88 6.49
N ALA A 126 10.32 6.13 6.06
CA ALA A 126 11.39 7.09 5.86
C ALA A 126 11.90 7.75 7.15
N LEU A 127 11.15 7.62 8.25
CA LEU A 127 11.29 8.45 9.43
C LEU A 127 12.09 7.77 10.53
N LYS A 128 13.42 7.69 10.41
CA LYS A 128 14.31 7.42 11.56
C LYS A 128 14.80 8.68 12.27
N THR A 129 14.54 9.88 11.74
CA THR A 129 14.97 11.16 12.32
C THR A 129 13.81 12.12 12.44
N SER A 130 13.89 13.03 13.42
CA SER A 130 12.89 14.06 13.71
C SER A 130 12.69 15.10 12.59
N ASP A 131 13.50 15.07 11.57
CA ASP A 131 13.43 15.98 10.44
C ASP A 131 12.59 15.37 9.29
N LYS A 132 11.35 15.81 9.19
CA LYS A 132 10.47 15.60 8.04
C LYS A 132 10.91 16.47 6.85
N SER A 133 12.15 16.36 6.39
CA SER A 133 12.55 17.12 5.21
C SER A 133 12.17 16.36 3.95
N ASP A 134 11.70 17.07 2.93
CA ASP A 134 11.38 16.55 1.60
C ASP A 134 12.52 15.74 0.99
N VAL A 135 13.75 16.03 1.40
CA VAL A 135 14.97 15.32 0.99
C VAL A 135 14.95 13.86 1.46
N TYR A 136 14.52 13.60 2.70
CA TYR A 136 14.46 12.24 3.25
C TYR A 136 13.37 11.41 2.60
N LEU A 137 12.18 11.97 2.36
CA LEU A 137 11.11 11.25 1.66
C LEU A 137 11.49 10.92 0.22
N LYS A 138 12.14 11.85 -0.47
CA LYS A 138 12.68 11.60 -1.81
C LYS A 138 13.74 10.51 -1.81
N ALA A 139 14.67 10.53 -0.86
CA ALA A 139 15.70 9.50 -0.72
C ALA A 139 15.08 8.13 -0.41
N ALA A 140 14.07 8.09 0.47
CA ALA A 140 13.35 6.88 0.81
C ALA A 140 12.58 6.30 -0.38
N ALA A 141 11.90 7.13 -1.16
CA ALA A 141 11.21 6.70 -2.37
C ALA A 141 12.18 6.14 -3.42
N ILE A 142 13.36 6.77 -3.58
CA ILE A 142 14.42 6.26 -4.45
C ILE A 142 14.93 4.91 -3.94
N HIS A 143 15.14 4.76 -2.63
CA HIS A 143 15.56 3.50 -2.02
C HIS A 143 14.51 2.40 -2.25
N ALA A 144 13.24 2.66 -1.98
CA ALA A 144 12.15 1.72 -2.22
C ALA A 144 12.05 1.31 -3.70
N ARG A 145 12.23 2.25 -4.64
CA ARG A 145 12.32 1.94 -6.07
C ARG A 145 13.49 1.01 -6.40
N ASN A 146 14.64 1.22 -5.76
CA ASN A 146 15.81 0.36 -5.97
C ASN A 146 15.57 -1.06 -5.41
N ILE A 147 14.90 -1.18 -4.25
CA ILE A 147 14.45 -2.47 -3.69
C ILE A 147 13.53 -3.19 -4.68
N ALA A 148 12.53 -2.51 -5.24
CA ALA A 148 11.61 -3.09 -6.21
C ALA A 148 12.37 -3.73 -7.40
N LYS A 149 13.31 -2.99 -7.97
CA LYS A 149 14.14 -3.46 -9.09
C LYS A 149 15.09 -4.61 -8.68
N LYS A 150 15.72 -4.49 -7.51
CA LYS A 150 16.70 -5.46 -7.02
C LYS A 150 16.10 -6.83 -6.74
N TYR A 151 14.87 -6.86 -6.23
CA TYR A 151 14.18 -8.09 -5.83
C TYR A 151 13.07 -8.51 -6.78
N ASP A 152 12.95 -7.85 -7.92
CA ASP A 152 11.98 -8.15 -8.97
C ASP A 152 10.54 -8.21 -8.46
N CYS A 153 10.16 -7.27 -7.61
CA CYS A 153 8.82 -7.13 -7.07
C CYS A 153 8.22 -5.75 -7.38
N ALA A 154 6.90 -5.63 -7.37
CA ALA A 154 6.25 -4.33 -7.43
C ALA A 154 6.07 -3.77 -6.02
N ILE A 155 6.43 -2.49 -5.81
CA ILE A 155 6.18 -1.80 -4.53
C ILE A 155 5.11 -0.73 -4.74
N ILE A 156 4.02 -0.83 -3.97
CA ILE A 156 2.95 0.16 -3.88
C ILE A 156 3.16 0.94 -2.58
N TRP A 157 3.53 2.19 -2.74
CA TRP A 157 3.77 3.13 -1.65
C TRP A 157 2.53 3.97 -1.43
N MET A 158 1.84 3.76 -0.32
CA MET A 158 0.71 4.59 0.07
C MET A 158 1.23 5.85 0.75
N SER A 159 0.82 7.01 0.26
CA SER A 159 1.22 8.32 0.76
C SER A 159 0.00 9.15 1.14
N GLN A 160 0.17 10.04 2.11
CA GLN A 160 -0.86 11.00 2.47
C GLN A 160 -0.66 12.31 1.70
N LEU A 161 -1.75 12.89 1.23
CA LEU A 161 -1.71 14.22 0.63
C LEU A 161 -1.67 15.30 1.73
N SER A 162 -0.88 16.34 1.49
CA SER A 162 -0.79 17.49 2.39
C SER A 162 -2.11 18.27 2.47
N ALA A 163 -2.22 19.15 3.46
CA ALA A 163 -3.37 20.04 3.60
C ALA A 163 -3.61 20.93 2.36
N ASP A 164 -2.57 21.23 1.59
CA ASP A 164 -2.69 22.02 0.36
C ASP A 164 -3.48 21.31 -0.75
N ALA A 165 -3.67 19.98 -0.63
CA ALA A 165 -4.52 19.19 -1.51
C ALA A 165 -6.01 19.24 -1.12
N GLN A 166 -6.34 19.84 0.04
CA GLN A 166 -7.72 19.97 0.47
C GLN A 166 -8.47 20.87 -0.51
N ASP A 167 -9.70 20.49 -0.84
CA ASP A 167 -10.60 21.21 -1.76
C ASP A 167 -10.10 21.37 -3.21
N LYS A 168 -8.99 20.72 -3.60
CA LYS A 168 -8.51 20.68 -4.97
C LYS A 168 -9.21 19.56 -5.77
N VAL A 169 -9.74 19.92 -6.93
CA VAL A 169 -10.33 18.93 -7.87
C VAL A 169 -9.22 18.16 -8.59
N TYR A 170 -8.14 18.85 -8.96
CA TYR A 170 -6.97 18.26 -9.59
C TYR A 170 -5.80 18.24 -8.62
N LEU A 171 -5.10 17.12 -8.59
CA LEU A 171 -3.97 16.86 -7.70
C LEU A 171 -2.70 16.73 -8.54
N ASP A 172 -1.59 17.27 -8.03
CA ASP A 172 -0.27 17.11 -8.62
C ASP A 172 0.74 16.54 -7.59
N GLN A 173 1.94 16.22 -8.05
CA GLN A 173 2.98 15.62 -7.21
C GLN A 173 3.42 16.51 -6.04
N SER A 174 3.28 17.84 -6.18
CA SER A 174 3.66 18.77 -5.11
C SER A 174 2.75 18.70 -3.89
N MET A 175 1.60 18.06 -4.03
CA MET A 175 0.59 17.89 -2.97
C MET A 175 0.78 16.62 -2.14
N LEU A 176 1.74 15.77 -2.48
CA LEU A 176 2.13 14.66 -1.58
C LEU A 176 2.72 15.26 -0.30
N GLU A 177 2.34 14.72 0.86
CA GLU A 177 2.88 15.18 2.13
C GLU A 177 4.41 15.01 2.11
N GLY A 178 5.14 16.09 2.43
CA GLY A 178 6.61 16.12 2.37
C GLY A 178 7.21 16.45 0.99
N SER A 179 6.40 16.74 -0.05
CA SER A 179 6.92 17.11 -1.38
C SER A 179 7.10 18.62 -1.57
N LYS A 180 6.98 19.42 -0.52
CA LYS A 180 7.24 20.87 -0.59
C LYS A 180 8.71 21.11 -0.88
N THR A 181 9.10 20.97 -2.14
CA THR A 181 10.32 21.62 -2.63
C THR A 181 10.14 23.11 -2.45
N GLY A 182 10.97 23.68 -1.61
CA GLY A 182 10.89 25.08 -1.27
C GLY A 182 10.64 25.95 -2.49
N LYS A 183 9.67 26.83 -2.40
CA LYS A 183 9.75 28.10 -3.06
C LYS A 183 10.97 28.81 -2.47
N ALA A 184 12.14 28.47 -2.98
CA ALA A 184 13.29 29.33 -2.87
C ALA A 184 12.99 30.51 -3.77
N ALA A 185 13.06 31.69 -3.19
CA ALA A 185 12.87 33.00 -3.68
C ALA A 185 13.42 33.25 -5.09
#